data_1cc2e524264e146ce4251b50ad6b3df3
#
_entry.id   1cc2e524264e146ce4251b50ad6b3df3
#
_cell.length_a   1.000
_cell.length_b   1.000
_cell.length_c   1.000
_cell.angle_alpha   90.00
_cell.angle_beta   90.00
_cell.angle_gamma   90.00
#
_symmetry.space_group_name_H-M   'P 1'
#
loop_
_entity.id
_entity.type
_entity.pdbx_description
1 polymer ?
#
loop_
_entity_poly.entity_id
_entity_poly.type
_entity_poly.pdbx_seq_one_letter_code
_entity_poly.pdbx_strand_id
1 'polypeptide(L)'
;ALPSGPLTDLSVRVSARRLDESVARVFGDFNKPAILPAFDPGRHGARHDVELHRLVVPMVVPETGESVTLSGLLALPVGASGTLPVVSWQHGTILSFGQVPSNLLKLSDPAYAVSDAGDSLETLLNIQRFAGQGFAVIAADYVGKGPFRNGRGEAYGVKDVSVQTCLRMLEAGLTAMASRGLQVGPLFLNGWSQGAVNTQWLHQALRGRGVPIAATSVASPFNELAETLRFWAGAQTYPSPPGATPYPESPAWISLCLIVLLGSYELNYGFKGLLENAVAPQFRAFAARYWKTYDLRLDSAEPFPSGSNLLVPGFFDRFTHETNSAFLRQVAANTATFWRYDSPIRFHIGLADEGLHPTLAARALAAGGPQTTAVMVPQASHRATFLASLYGSAASLSGQDNVLEWFNTLRQLR
;
A
#
# COMPACT_ATOMS: atom_id res chain seq x y z
N ALA A 1 24.32 -6.24 20.97
CA ALA A 1 24.26 -6.13 19.52
C ALA A 1 23.19 -7.08 19.02
N LEU A 2 22.18 -6.56 18.30
CA LEU A 2 21.21 -7.42 17.62
C LEU A 2 21.96 -8.23 16.55
N PRO A 3 21.59 -9.51 16.36
CA PRO A 3 22.19 -10.29 15.29
C PRO A 3 21.99 -9.56 13.95
N SER A 4 22.98 -9.60 13.09
CA SER A 4 22.97 -8.90 11.78
C SER A 4 21.95 -9.45 10.77
N GLY A 5 21.23 -10.50 11.12
CA GLY A 5 20.21 -11.15 10.29
C GLY A 5 18.78 -10.89 10.77
N PRO A 6 17.77 -11.25 9.95
CA PRO A 6 16.38 -11.12 10.35
C PRO A 6 16.04 -12.08 11.49
N LEU A 7 15.32 -11.57 12.49
CA LEU A 7 14.78 -12.34 13.59
C LEU A 7 13.30 -12.67 13.32
N THR A 8 12.93 -13.94 13.48
CA THR A 8 11.52 -14.35 13.56
C THR A 8 11.13 -14.43 15.03
N ASP A 9 10.25 -13.52 15.48
CA ASP A 9 9.86 -13.45 16.90
C ASP A 9 8.47 -14.02 17.19
N LEU A 10 7.64 -14.21 16.17
CA LEU A 10 6.30 -14.78 16.29
C LEU A 10 5.97 -15.56 15.03
N SER A 11 5.30 -16.70 15.20
CA SER A 11 4.79 -17.51 14.09
C SER A 11 3.43 -18.07 14.44
N VAL A 12 2.53 -18.11 13.46
CA VAL A 12 1.20 -18.71 13.57
C VAL A 12 0.89 -19.49 12.30
N ARG A 13 0.02 -20.49 12.41
CA ARG A 13 -0.48 -21.27 11.26
C ARG A 13 -1.96 -20.97 11.07
N VAL A 14 -2.37 -20.78 9.82
CA VAL A 14 -3.78 -20.56 9.43
C VAL A 14 -4.13 -21.58 8.35
N SER A 15 -5.22 -22.34 8.57
CA SER A 15 -5.67 -23.32 7.58
C SER A 15 -6.26 -22.63 6.35
N ALA A 16 -6.19 -23.31 5.21
CA ALA A 16 -6.82 -22.87 3.96
C ALA A 16 -8.30 -22.53 4.16
N ARG A 17 -9.01 -23.40 4.87
CA ARG A 17 -10.43 -23.20 5.22
C ARG A 17 -10.64 -21.90 5.99
N ARG A 18 -9.83 -21.63 6.99
CA ARG A 18 -9.94 -20.39 7.80
C ARG A 18 -9.61 -19.15 7.00
N LEU A 19 -8.63 -19.21 6.11
CA LEU A 19 -8.33 -18.12 5.18
C LEU A 19 -9.57 -17.79 4.32
N ASP A 20 -10.19 -18.82 3.75
CA ASP A 20 -11.38 -18.66 2.91
C ASP A 20 -12.56 -18.08 3.70
N GLU A 21 -12.80 -18.57 4.92
CA GLU A 21 -13.85 -18.06 5.81
C GLU A 21 -13.62 -16.59 6.17
N SER A 22 -12.38 -16.20 6.47
CA SER A 22 -12.02 -14.82 6.79
C SER A 22 -12.18 -13.90 5.59
N VAL A 23 -11.72 -14.31 4.41
CA VAL A 23 -11.90 -13.54 3.17
C VAL A 23 -13.37 -13.40 2.82
N ALA A 24 -14.16 -14.47 2.90
CA ALA A 24 -15.61 -14.42 2.65
C ALA A 24 -16.32 -13.39 3.52
N ARG A 25 -15.91 -13.28 4.80
CA ARG A 25 -16.49 -12.32 5.74
C ARG A 25 -16.21 -10.87 5.37
N VAL A 26 -15.00 -10.55 4.91
CA VAL A 26 -14.56 -9.18 4.66
C VAL A 26 -14.68 -8.76 3.20
N PHE A 27 -14.94 -9.69 2.30
CA PHE A 27 -14.99 -9.46 0.86
C PHE A 27 -15.94 -8.32 0.48
N GLY A 28 -17.14 -8.29 1.08
CA GLY A 28 -18.13 -7.27 0.84
C GLY A 28 -17.71 -5.86 1.24
N ASP A 29 -16.76 -5.71 2.18
CA ASP A 29 -16.27 -4.41 2.61
C ASP A 29 -15.38 -3.73 1.55
N PHE A 30 -14.77 -4.52 0.67
CA PHE A 30 -14.03 -4.03 -0.49
C PHE A 30 -14.89 -3.95 -1.75
N ASN A 31 -16.00 -4.66 -1.81
CA ASN A 31 -16.87 -4.74 -2.98
C ASN A 31 -18.03 -3.74 -2.89
N LYS A 32 -17.70 -2.46 -2.70
CA LYS A 32 -18.66 -1.36 -2.54
C LYS A 32 -18.34 -0.18 -3.48
N PRO A 33 -19.22 0.15 -4.43
CA PRO A 33 -20.40 -0.63 -4.82
C PRO A 33 -19.98 -2.00 -5.37
N ALA A 34 -20.88 -2.98 -5.26
CA ALA A 34 -20.58 -4.35 -5.69
C ALA A 34 -20.38 -4.42 -7.20
N ILE A 35 -19.18 -4.80 -7.63
CA ILE A 35 -18.82 -5.02 -9.03
C ILE A 35 -18.44 -6.47 -9.31
N LEU A 36 -18.23 -7.26 -8.27
CA LEU A 36 -17.92 -8.69 -8.34
C LEU A 36 -19.04 -9.51 -7.67
N PRO A 37 -19.23 -10.78 -8.08
CA PRO A 37 -19.99 -11.73 -7.28
C PRO A 37 -19.35 -11.92 -5.91
N ALA A 38 -20.11 -12.41 -4.94
CA ALA A 38 -19.58 -12.77 -3.62
C ALA A 38 -18.43 -13.78 -3.74
N PHE A 39 -17.53 -13.77 -2.74
CA PHE A 39 -16.44 -14.72 -2.68
C PHE A 39 -16.96 -16.16 -2.76
N ASP A 40 -16.38 -16.93 -3.68
CA ASP A 40 -16.74 -18.34 -3.90
C ASP A 40 -15.51 -19.24 -3.64
N PRO A 41 -15.51 -20.01 -2.53
CA PRO A 41 -14.40 -20.94 -2.24
C PRO A 41 -14.17 -21.99 -3.33
N GLY A 42 -15.21 -22.33 -4.10
CA GLY A 42 -15.09 -23.27 -5.22
C GLY A 42 -14.24 -22.73 -6.37
N ARG A 43 -14.20 -21.40 -6.55
CA ARG A 43 -13.41 -20.72 -7.59
C ARG A 43 -12.12 -20.12 -7.06
N HIS A 44 -12.16 -19.55 -5.86
CA HIS A 44 -11.08 -18.70 -5.35
C HIS A 44 -10.43 -19.29 -4.08
N GLY A 45 -10.83 -20.48 -3.64
CA GLY A 45 -10.34 -21.10 -2.41
C GLY A 45 -8.84 -21.30 -2.37
N ALA A 46 -8.26 -21.13 -1.20
CA ALA A 46 -6.86 -21.46 -0.95
C ALA A 46 -6.63 -22.98 -1.04
N ARG A 47 -5.53 -23.37 -1.64
CA ARG A 47 -5.11 -24.78 -1.80
C ARG A 47 -4.15 -25.23 -0.71
N HIS A 48 -3.56 -24.28 0.02
CA HIS A 48 -2.57 -24.55 1.05
C HIS A 48 -2.95 -23.85 2.35
N ASP A 49 -2.74 -24.55 3.46
CA ASP A 49 -2.57 -23.92 4.76
C ASP A 49 -1.34 -23.03 4.69
N VAL A 50 -1.27 -21.96 5.50
CA VAL A 50 -0.16 -21.02 5.49
C VAL A 50 0.47 -20.87 6.87
N GLU A 51 1.76 -20.65 6.86
CA GLU A 51 2.54 -20.22 8.03
C GLU A 51 2.82 -18.74 7.91
N LEU A 52 2.47 -17.97 8.93
CA LEU A 52 2.74 -16.55 9.04
C LEU A 52 3.89 -16.34 10.03
N HIS A 53 4.91 -15.63 9.60
CA HIS A 53 6.10 -15.34 10.41
C HIS A 53 6.28 -13.82 10.49
N ARG A 54 6.41 -13.29 11.71
CA ARG A 54 6.79 -11.89 11.89
C ARG A 54 8.30 -11.77 11.83
N LEU A 55 8.80 -10.98 10.89
CA LEU A 55 10.21 -10.67 10.74
C LEU A 55 10.52 -9.33 11.40
N VAL A 56 11.67 -9.24 12.03
CA VAL A 56 12.17 -8.03 12.68
C VAL A 56 13.61 -7.80 12.24
N VAL A 57 13.89 -6.60 11.71
CA VAL A 57 15.23 -6.25 11.20
C VAL A 57 15.59 -4.82 11.56
N PRO A 58 16.88 -4.52 11.77
CA PRO A 58 17.36 -3.14 11.88
C PRO A 58 17.38 -2.45 10.52
N MET A 59 17.16 -1.16 10.51
CA MET A 59 17.24 -0.32 9.32
C MET A 59 17.71 1.09 9.70
N VAL A 60 18.34 1.79 8.76
CA VAL A 60 18.67 3.21 8.87
C VAL A 60 17.77 3.99 7.93
N VAL A 61 17.12 5.04 8.44
CA VAL A 61 16.30 5.96 7.65
C VAL A 61 17.22 6.87 6.84
N PRO A 62 17.20 6.84 5.50
CA PRO A 62 18.13 7.61 4.68
C PRO A 62 18.09 9.12 4.90
N GLU A 63 16.89 9.69 5.06
CA GLU A 63 16.69 11.14 5.19
C GLU A 63 17.20 11.69 6.53
N THR A 64 17.18 10.90 7.59
CA THR A 64 17.53 11.36 8.95
C THR A 64 18.78 10.74 9.52
N GLY A 65 19.22 9.60 9.00
CA GLY A 65 20.29 8.80 9.57
C GLY A 65 19.92 8.04 10.84
N GLU A 66 18.65 8.07 11.26
CA GLU A 66 18.16 7.33 12.42
C GLU A 66 18.25 5.83 12.22
N SER A 67 18.65 5.11 13.27
CA SER A 67 18.50 3.67 13.36
C SER A 67 17.11 3.34 13.89
N VAL A 68 16.38 2.50 13.16
CA VAL A 68 15.03 2.05 13.51
C VAL A 68 14.94 0.54 13.44
N THR A 69 13.93 -0.03 14.08
CA THR A 69 13.58 -1.45 13.97
C THR A 69 12.35 -1.58 13.10
N LEU A 70 12.47 -2.34 12.03
CA LEU A 70 11.40 -2.60 11.07
C LEU A 70 10.82 -3.98 11.31
N SER A 71 9.50 -4.09 11.29
CA SER A 71 8.76 -5.35 11.29
C SER A 71 8.06 -5.60 9.98
N GLY A 72 7.72 -6.86 9.73
CA GLY A 72 7.00 -7.28 8.54
C GLY A 72 6.58 -8.74 8.59
N LEU A 73 6.05 -9.21 7.50
CA LEU A 73 5.47 -10.54 7.34
C LEU A 73 6.24 -11.36 6.30
N LEU A 74 6.48 -12.64 6.63
CA LEU A 74 6.73 -13.70 5.66
C LEU A 74 5.60 -14.71 5.78
N ALA A 75 4.84 -14.94 4.71
CA ALA A 75 3.82 -15.97 4.62
C ALA A 75 4.30 -17.07 3.69
N LEU A 76 4.24 -18.31 4.13
CA LEU A 76 4.67 -19.49 3.38
C LEU A 76 3.55 -20.54 3.33
N PRO A 77 3.36 -21.24 2.18
CA PRO A 77 2.55 -22.43 2.17
C PRO A 77 3.11 -23.46 3.17
N VAL A 78 2.23 -24.11 3.93
CA VAL A 78 2.64 -25.19 4.84
C VAL A 78 3.23 -26.36 4.05
N GLY A 79 4.34 -26.88 4.52
CA GLY A 79 5.03 -27.97 3.84
C GLY A 79 5.78 -27.56 2.58
N ALA A 80 5.99 -26.27 2.37
CA ALA A 80 6.74 -25.75 1.23
C ALA A 80 8.17 -26.31 1.21
N SER A 81 8.62 -26.70 0.02
CA SER A 81 9.97 -27.20 -0.23
C SER A 81 10.47 -26.78 -1.61
N GLY A 82 11.77 -26.81 -1.83
CA GLY A 82 12.36 -26.46 -3.12
C GLY A 82 12.26 -24.98 -3.44
N THR A 83 11.93 -24.68 -4.68
CA THR A 83 11.86 -23.31 -5.23
C THR A 83 10.43 -22.77 -5.15
N LEU A 84 10.25 -21.59 -4.56
CA LEU A 84 8.97 -20.89 -4.51
C LEU A 84 9.01 -19.57 -5.28
N PRO A 85 7.97 -19.26 -6.06
CA PRO A 85 7.77 -17.89 -6.53
C PRO A 85 7.46 -16.99 -5.34
N VAL A 86 7.88 -15.73 -5.42
CA VAL A 86 7.76 -14.76 -4.33
C VAL A 86 6.93 -13.57 -4.78
N VAL A 87 5.95 -13.16 -3.97
CA VAL A 87 5.25 -11.89 -4.11
C VAL A 87 5.71 -10.96 -2.99
N SER A 88 6.35 -9.85 -3.35
CA SER A 88 6.59 -8.73 -2.45
C SER A 88 5.36 -7.83 -2.47
N TRP A 89 4.64 -7.79 -1.35
CA TRP A 89 3.41 -7.02 -1.17
C TRP A 89 3.68 -5.71 -0.46
N GLN A 90 3.23 -4.60 -1.05
CA GLN A 90 3.26 -3.28 -0.44
C GLN A 90 1.83 -2.84 -0.13
N HIS A 91 1.51 -2.76 1.17
CA HIS A 91 0.16 -2.43 1.61
C HIS A 91 -0.22 -0.97 1.37
N GLY A 92 -1.52 -0.72 1.26
CA GLY A 92 -2.09 0.62 1.17
C GLY A 92 -2.07 1.37 2.49
N THR A 93 -2.69 2.53 2.51
CA THR A 93 -2.76 3.39 3.69
C THR A 93 -3.46 2.68 4.84
N ILE A 94 -2.77 2.60 5.98
CA ILE A 94 -3.32 2.09 7.25
C ILE A 94 -3.27 3.24 8.25
N LEU A 95 -4.45 3.67 8.69
CA LEU A 95 -4.60 4.79 9.62
C LEU A 95 -4.63 4.32 11.08
N SER A 96 -3.68 3.44 11.40
CA SER A 96 -3.39 2.96 12.75
C SER A 96 -1.93 2.55 12.83
N PHE A 97 -1.41 2.33 14.03
CA PHE A 97 -0.03 1.86 14.21
C PHE A 97 0.09 0.34 14.21
N GLY A 98 -0.94 -0.36 14.68
CA GLY A 98 -0.88 -1.78 14.97
C GLY A 98 -1.56 -2.70 13.95
N GLN A 99 -2.39 -2.17 13.06
CA GLN A 99 -3.12 -2.97 12.07
C GLN A 99 -2.30 -3.19 10.80
N VAL A 100 -1.16 -3.82 10.95
CA VAL A 100 -0.09 -3.96 9.94
C VAL A 100 0.05 -5.41 9.49
N PRO A 101 0.77 -5.68 8.38
CA PRO A 101 1.00 -7.04 7.90
C PRO A 101 1.56 -8.01 8.95
N SER A 102 2.39 -7.56 9.87
CA SER A 102 2.96 -8.39 10.93
C SER A 102 2.05 -8.61 12.13
N ASN A 103 0.82 -8.09 12.12
CA ASN A 103 -0.17 -8.38 13.17
C ASN A 103 -0.78 -9.78 12.96
N LEU A 104 0.02 -10.81 13.23
CA LEU A 104 -0.32 -12.20 12.94
C LEU A 104 -1.52 -12.68 13.74
N LEU A 105 -1.70 -12.19 14.96
CA LEU A 105 -2.82 -12.57 15.82
C LEU A 105 -4.14 -12.07 15.27
N LYS A 106 -4.15 -10.87 14.71
CA LYS A 106 -5.31 -10.33 14.00
C LYS A 106 -5.61 -11.13 12.73
N LEU A 107 -4.60 -11.38 11.90
CA LEU A 107 -4.76 -12.12 10.64
C LEU A 107 -5.24 -13.57 10.85
N SER A 108 -4.87 -14.19 11.96
CA SER A 108 -5.25 -15.56 12.30
C SER A 108 -6.54 -15.67 13.14
N ASP A 109 -7.08 -14.54 13.58
CA ASP A 109 -8.29 -14.53 14.40
C ASP A 109 -9.52 -14.98 13.58
N PRO A 110 -10.24 -16.04 13.99
CA PRO A 110 -11.44 -16.47 13.28
C PRO A 110 -12.57 -15.44 13.33
N ALA A 111 -12.54 -14.51 14.29
CA ALA A 111 -13.47 -13.41 14.42
C ALA A 111 -12.99 -12.12 13.73
N TYR A 112 -11.98 -12.22 12.85
CA TYR A 112 -11.44 -11.06 12.14
C TYR A 112 -12.54 -10.21 11.50
N ALA A 113 -12.55 -8.94 11.83
CA ALA A 113 -13.46 -7.95 11.27
C ALA A 113 -12.67 -6.71 10.84
N VAL A 114 -13.20 -6.03 9.83
CA VAL A 114 -12.63 -4.76 9.35
C VAL A 114 -12.83 -3.69 10.40
N SER A 115 -11.79 -2.93 10.72
CA SER A 115 -11.92 -1.68 11.45
C SER A 115 -11.98 -0.51 10.45
N ASP A 116 -12.78 0.51 10.76
CA ASP A 116 -12.93 1.70 9.89
C ASP A 116 -11.64 2.52 9.76
N ALA A 117 -10.73 2.36 10.71
CA ALA A 117 -9.44 3.05 10.70
C ALA A 117 -8.43 2.49 9.69
N GLY A 118 -8.84 1.53 8.87
CA GLY A 118 -7.91 0.79 8.03
C GLY A 118 -7.08 -0.19 8.86
N ASP A 119 -6.91 -1.38 8.38
CA ASP A 119 -6.09 -2.40 9.02
C ASP A 119 -5.36 -3.23 7.96
N SER A 120 -4.75 -4.34 8.35
CA SER A 120 -4.01 -5.21 7.43
C SER A 120 -4.90 -6.10 6.56
N LEU A 121 -6.14 -5.70 6.33
CA LEU A 121 -7.15 -6.46 5.60
C LEU A 121 -6.70 -6.82 4.19
N GLU A 122 -6.14 -5.88 3.46
CA GLU A 122 -5.58 -6.14 2.13
C GLU A 122 -4.44 -7.16 2.17
N THR A 123 -3.71 -7.24 3.27
CA THR A 123 -2.69 -8.28 3.49
C THR A 123 -3.32 -9.65 3.63
N LEU A 124 -4.45 -9.77 4.32
CA LEU A 124 -5.21 -11.02 4.39
C LEU A 124 -5.60 -11.52 2.99
N LEU A 125 -6.10 -10.62 2.14
CA LEU A 125 -6.46 -10.96 0.76
C LEU A 125 -5.25 -11.42 -0.05
N ASN A 126 -4.09 -10.79 0.12
CA ASN A 126 -2.85 -11.21 -0.52
C ASN A 126 -2.34 -12.56 0.00
N ILE A 127 -2.44 -12.82 1.30
CA ILE A 127 -2.08 -14.12 1.89
C ILE A 127 -2.94 -15.23 1.29
N GLN A 128 -4.26 -15.04 1.30
CA GLN A 128 -5.21 -16.03 0.76
C GLN A 128 -4.98 -16.26 -0.73
N ARG A 129 -4.77 -15.18 -1.47
CA ARG A 129 -4.68 -15.22 -2.93
C ARG A 129 -3.34 -15.73 -3.44
N PHE A 130 -2.23 -15.49 -2.73
CA PHE A 130 -0.90 -15.88 -3.17
C PHE A 130 -0.28 -16.98 -2.32
N ALA A 131 -0.14 -16.82 -1.01
CA ALA A 131 0.41 -17.88 -0.16
C ALA A 131 -0.48 -19.11 -0.15
N GLY A 132 -1.79 -18.91 -0.14
CA GLY A 132 -2.78 -19.98 -0.31
C GLY A 132 -2.70 -20.70 -1.65
N GLN A 133 -1.99 -20.17 -2.63
CA GLN A 133 -1.81 -20.74 -3.98
C GLN A 133 -0.36 -21.15 -4.28
N GLY A 134 0.48 -21.21 -3.25
CA GLY A 134 1.83 -21.75 -3.40
C GLY A 134 2.94 -20.71 -3.62
N PHE A 135 2.68 -19.41 -3.43
CA PHE A 135 3.69 -18.37 -3.43
C PHE A 135 4.18 -18.09 -2.00
N ALA A 136 5.41 -17.63 -1.86
CA ALA A 136 5.81 -16.92 -0.66
C ALA A 136 5.33 -15.47 -0.76
N VAL A 137 4.88 -14.87 0.34
CA VAL A 137 4.47 -13.45 0.40
C VAL A 137 5.31 -12.74 1.45
N ILE A 138 5.93 -11.63 1.07
CA ILE A 138 6.74 -10.79 1.95
C ILE A 138 6.13 -9.39 1.96
N ALA A 139 5.90 -8.83 3.16
CA ALA A 139 5.29 -7.51 3.30
C ALA A 139 5.91 -6.74 4.47
N ALA A 140 6.36 -5.51 4.21
CA ALA A 140 6.83 -4.61 5.26
C ALA A 140 5.65 -3.90 5.95
N ASP A 141 5.76 -3.67 7.26
CA ASP A 141 4.81 -2.83 8.00
C ASP A 141 4.96 -1.35 7.66
N TYR A 142 6.10 -0.93 7.20
CA TYR A 142 6.62 0.41 6.99
C TYR A 142 7.16 1.06 8.28
N VAL A 143 8.04 2.03 8.10
CA VAL A 143 8.62 2.81 9.22
C VAL A 143 7.53 3.59 9.95
N GLY A 144 7.61 3.61 11.27
CA GLY A 144 6.64 4.27 12.12
C GLY A 144 5.39 3.45 12.40
N LYS A 145 5.37 2.19 11.97
CA LYS A 145 4.27 1.25 12.17
C LYS A 145 4.75 -0.05 12.80
N GLY A 146 3.79 -0.78 13.37
CA GLY A 146 4.06 -2.07 14.00
C GLY A 146 4.58 -1.98 15.43
N PRO A 147 4.83 -3.13 16.06
CA PRO A 147 5.12 -3.20 17.49
C PRO A 147 6.50 -2.66 17.88
N PHE A 148 7.40 -2.48 16.91
CA PHE A 148 8.78 -2.04 17.14
C PHE A 148 9.02 -0.57 16.74
N ARG A 149 7.96 0.20 16.44
CA ARG A 149 8.09 1.59 15.99
C ARG A 149 8.67 2.55 17.04
N ASN A 150 8.63 2.19 18.30
CA ASN A 150 9.18 2.96 19.44
C ASN A 150 8.71 4.44 19.46
N GLY A 151 7.42 4.67 19.27
CA GLY A 151 6.84 6.01 19.29
C GLY A 151 7.12 6.90 18.07
N ARG A 152 7.89 6.41 17.10
CA ARG A 152 8.19 7.16 15.87
C ARG A 152 6.97 7.27 14.96
N GLY A 153 6.80 8.43 14.34
CA GLY A 153 5.81 8.63 13.27
C GLY A 153 6.22 7.98 11.96
N GLU A 154 5.27 7.90 11.03
CA GLU A 154 5.52 7.24 9.75
C GLU A 154 6.25 8.15 8.73
N ALA A 155 6.58 7.56 7.59
CA ALA A 155 7.24 8.18 6.45
C ALA A 155 6.37 8.08 5.18
N TYR A 156 5.12 8.49 5.29
CA TYR A 156 4.11 8.39 4.23
C TYR A 156 4.50 9.24 3.02
N GLY A 157 4.64 8.60 1.85
CA GLY A 157 5.02 9.29 0.62
C GLY A 157 6.44 9.86 0.60
N VAL A 158 7.29 9.47 1.55
CA VAL A 158 8.71 9.85 1.62
C VAL A 158 9.52 8.80 0.86
N LYS A 159 10.11 9.18 -0.27
CA LYS A 159 10.59 8.21 -1.27
C LYS A 159 11.71 7.30 -0.77
N ASP A 160 12.83 7.85 -0.32
CA ASP A 160 14.02 7.05 -0.07
C ASP A 160 13.85 6.08 1.09
N VAL A 161 13.22 6.51 2.18
CA VAL A 161 12.90 5.61 3.30
C VAL A 161 11.88 4.54 2.91
N SER A 162 10.92 4.88 2.05
CA SER A 162 9.92 3.90 1.55
C SER A 162 10.59 2.83 0.69
N VAL A 163 11.50 3.22 -0.19
CA VAL A 163 12.31 2.27 -0.98
C VAL A 163 13.15 1.39 -0.08
N GLN A 164 13.88 1.99 0.86
CA GLN A 164 14.76 1.25 1.77
C GLN A 164 13.99 0.28 2.65
N THR A 165 12.82 0.68 3.12
CA THR A 165 11.92 -0.17 3.93
C THR A 165 11.50 -1.42 3.15
N CYS A 166 11.03 -1.24 1.92
CA CYS A 166 10.57 -2.35 1.08
C CYS A 166 11.74 -3.28 0.68
N LEU A 167 12.87 -2.72 0.31
CA LEU A 167 14.09 -3.48 -0.01
C LEU A 167 14.58 -4.28 1.20
N ARG A 168 14.66 -3.67 2.35
CA ARG A 168 15.17 -4.29 3.57
C ARG A 168 14.30 -5.47 4.02
N MET A 169 12.97 -5.30 3.93
CA MET A 169 12.04 -6.38 4.27
C MET A 169 12.05 -7.50 3.23
N LEU A 170 12.17 -7.17 1.95
CA LEU A 170 12.33 -8.19 0.91
C LEU A 170 13.59 -9.02 1.15
N GLU A 171 14.73 -8.40 1.39
CA GLU A 171 15.98 -9.09 1.74
C GLU A 171 15.82 -9.99 2.98
N ALA A 172 15.16 -9.47 4.01
CA ALA A 172 14.90 -10.24 5.24
C ALA A 172 14.03 -11.46 4.97
N GLY A 173 12.99 -11.33 4.18
CA GLY A 173 12.12 -12.44 3.79
C GLY A 173 12.85 -13.50 2.98
N LEU A 174 13.65 -13.09 2.01
CA LEU A 174 14.46 -14.01 1.19
C LEU A 174 15.50 -14.76 2.05
N THR A 175 16.16 -14.06 2.97
CA THR A 175 17.09 -14.68 3.93
C THR A 175 16.38 -15.69 4.84
N ALA A 176 15.19 -15.35 5.33
CA ALA A 176 14.39 -16.25 6.15
C ALA A 176 13.92 -17.49 5.38
N MET A 177 13.60 -17.35 4.09
CA MET A 177 13.32 -18.50 3.21
C MET A 177 14.54 -19.39 3.06
N ALA A 178 15.71 -18.83 2.77
CA ALA A 178 16.95 -19.58 2.61
C ALA A 178 17.32 -20.36 3.90
N SER A 179 17.11 -19.75 5.07
CA SER A 179 17.36 -20.41 6.36
C SER A 179 16.43 -21.61 6.62
N ARG A 180 15.33 -21.69 5.88
CA ARG A 180 14.39 -22.83 5.90
C ARG A 180 14.63 -23.84 4.78
N GLY A 181 15.73 -23.69 4.05
CA GLY A 181 16.06 -24.56 2.92
C GLY A 181 15.26 -24.30 1.66
N LEU A 182 14.57 -23.18 1.57
CA LEU A 182 13.81 -22.78 0.39
C LEU A 182 14.68 -21.97 -0.58
N GLN A 183 14.44 -22.16 -1.87
CA GLN A 183 15.05 -21.39 -2.92
C GLN A 183 14.06 -20.36 -3.48
N VAL A 184 14.59 -19.22 -3.86
CA VAL A 184 13.79 -18.12 -4.45
C VAL A 184 13.58 -18.37 -5.93
N GLY A 185 12.33 -18.45 -6.34
CA GLY A 185 11.90 -18.51 -7.72
C GLY A 185 11.68 -17.11 -8.33
N PRO A 186 10.80 -16.98 -9.35
CA PRO A 186 10.47 -15.69 -9.93
C PRO A 186 9.94 -14.72 -8.88
N LEU A 187 10.38 -13.46 -8.98
CA LEU A 187 9.94 -12.36 -8.12
C LEU A 187 8.83 -11.58 -8.78
N PHE A 188 7.75 -11.41 -8.04
CA PHE A 188 6.60 -10.58 -8.40
C PHE A 188 6.42 -9.47 -7.38
N LEU A 189 5.96 -8.31 -7.83
CA LEU A 189 5.60 -7.21 -6.96
C LEU A 189 4.11 -6.92 -7.09
N ASN A 190 3.47 -6.57 -5.97
CA ASN A 190 2.06 -6.20 -5.94
C ASN A 190 1.84 -5.10 -4.91
N GLY A 191 1.03 -4.10 -5.25
CA GLY A 191 0.75 -3.00 -4.34
C GLY A 191 -0.56 -2.28 -4.66
N TRP A 192 -1.12 -1.61 -3.66
CA TRP A 192 -2.36 -0.87 -3.75
C TRP A 192 -2.26 0.49 -3.08
N SER A 193 -2.76 1.54 -3.73
CA SER A 193 -2.83 2.90 -3.16
C SER A 193 -1.45 3.43 -2.76
N GLN A 194 -1.19 3.76 -1.52
CA GLN A 194 0.16 4.08 -1.02
C GLN A 194 1.15 2.96 -1.38
N GLY A 195 0.73 1.72 -1.22
CA GLY A 195 1.55 0.56 -1.59
C GLY A 195 1.84 0.48 -3.07
N ALA A 196 0.98 1.03 -3.92
CA ALA A 196 1.23 1.06 -5.36
C ALA A 196 2.34 2.05 -5.74
N VAL A 197 2.45 3.21 -5.08
CA VAL A 197 3.61 4.08 -5.31
C VAL A 197 4.88 3.46 -4.73
N ASN A 198 4.80 2.88 -3.55
CA ASN A 198 5.94 2.17 -2.95
C ASN A 198 6.41 1.01 -3.85
N THR A 199 5.48 0.30 -4.46
CA THR A 199 5.78 -0.79 -5.41
C THR A 199 6.48 -0.27 -6.67
N GLN A 200 6.04 0.85 -7.22
CA GLN A 200 6.71 1.46 -8.38
C GLN A 200 8.14 1.87 -8.03
N TRP A 201 8.35 2.53 -6.89
CA TRP A 201 9.68 2.90 -6.42
C TRP A 201 10.56 1.68 -6.15
N LEU A 202 9.99 0.63 -5.55
CA LEU A 202 10.71 -0.64 -5.32
C LEU A 202 11.11 -1.30 -6.64
N HIS A 203 10.21 -1.36 -7.62
CA HIS A 203 10.50 -1.88 -8.97
C HIS A 203 11.68 -1.12 -9.60
N GLN A 204 11.62 0.20 -9.58
CA GLN A 204 12.67 1.07 -10.12
C GLN A 204 14.01 0.80 -9.44
N ALA A 205 14.04 0.70 -8.11
CA ALA A 205 15.25 0.43 -7.33
C ALA A 205 15.83 -0.97 -7.60
N LEU A 206 14.97 -2.00 -7.65
CA LEU A 206 15.41 -3.37 -7.93
C LEU A 206 16.00 -3.48 -9.34
N ARG A 207 15.34 -2.89 -10.35
CA ARG A 207 15.88 -2.91 -11.72
C ARG A 207 17.17 -2.09 -11.85
N GLY A 208 17.28 -0.98 -11.14
CA GLY A 208 18.52 -0.22 -11.06
C GLY A 208 19.69 -1.01 -10.46
N ARG A 209 19.41 -2.03 -9.67
CA ARG A 209 20.40 -2.98 -9.12
C ARG A 209 20.58 -4.25 -9.95
N GLY A 210 19.90 -4.36 -11.07
CA GLY A 210 19.95 -5.53 -11.93
C GLY A 210 19.18 -6.74 -11.42
N VAL A 211 18.28 -6.58 -10.46
CA VAL A 211 17.45 -7.68 -9.93
C VAL A 211 16.31 -7.98 -10.91
N PRO A 212 16.17 -9.23 -11.39
CA PRO A 212 15.08 -9.60 -12.28
C PRO A 212 13.73 -9.52 -11.57
N ILE A 213 12.71 -9.00 -12.27
CA ILE A 213 11.32 -8.97 -11.82
C ILE A 213 10.48 -9.64 -12.92
N ALA A 214 9.72 -10.67 -12.54
CA ALA A 214 8.89 -11.39 -13.49
C ALA A 214 7.69 -10.55 -13.94
N ALA A 215 6.99 -9.92 -13.02
CA ALA A 215 5.91 -8.98 -13.28
C ALA A 215 5.60 -8.14 -12.03
N THR A 216 5.02 -6.97 -12.25
CA THR A 216 4.56 -6.05 -11.22
C THR A 216 3.11 -5.66 -11.47
N SER A 217 2.29 -5.68 -10.43
CA SER A 217 0.92 -5.19 -10.44
C SER A 217 0.79 -4.03 -9.45
N VAL A 218 0.17 -2.95 -9.89
CA VAL A 218 -0.16 -1.79 -9.06
C VAL A 218 -1.63 -1.43 -9.26
N ALA A 219 -2.35 -1.28 -8.17
CA ALA A 219 -3.76 -0.90 -8.18
C ALA A 219 -3.94 0.49 -7.56
N SER A 220 -4.70 1.36 -8.22
CA SER A 220 -5.00 2.72 -7.76
C SER A 220 -3.76 3.49 -7.27
N PRO A 221 -2.69 3.63 -8.10
CA PRO A 221 -1.47 4.29 -7.66
C PRO A 221 -1.58 5.81 -7.67
N PHE A 222 -1.02 6.47 -6.66
CA PHE A 222 -0.82 7.91 -6.70
C PHE A 222 0.63 8.28 -7.06
N ASN A 223 1.06 7.79 -8.17
CA ASN A 223 2.40 7.97 -8.74
C ASN A 223 2.82 9.44 -8.95
N GLU A 224 1.84 10.33 -9.12
CA GLU A 224 2.03 11.79 -9.23
C GLU A 224 1.57 12.46 -7.93
N LEU A 225 2.43 12.49 -6.90
CA LEU A 225 2.03 12.93 -5.55
C LEU A 225 1.62 14.40 -5.51
N ALA A 226 2.33 15.28 -6.20
CA ALA A 226 2.04 16.72 -6.19
C ALA A 226 0.64 17.02 -6.76
N GLU A 227 0.27 16.37 -7.85
CA GLU A 227 -1.05 16.54 -8.46
C GLU A 227 -2.15 15.84 -7.65
N THR A 228 -1.84 14.69 -7.04
CA THR A 228 -2.75 14.02 -6.12
C THR A 228 -3.05 14.90 -4.90
N LEU A 229 -2.04 15.55 -4.36
CA LEU A 229 -2.19 16.51 -3.27
C LEU A 229 -3.15 17.65 -3.65
N ARG A 230 -3.00 18.23 -4.84
CA ARG A 230 -3.90 19.27 -5.35
C ARG A 230 -5.33 18.76 -5.50
N PHE A 231 -5.49 17.56 -6.00
CA PHE A 231 -6.80 16.92 -6.16
C PHE A 231 -7.45 16.66 -4.79
N TRP A 232 -6.73 16.10 -3.86
CA TRP A 232 -7.22 15.85 -2.49
C TRP A 232 -7.59 17.13 -1.75
N ALA A 233 -6.85 18.20 -1.98
CA ALA A 233 -7.11 19.51 -1.37
C ALA A 233 -8.19 20.32 -2.09
N GLY A 234 -8.80 19.80 -3.17
CA GLY A 234 -9.80 20.51 -3.94
C GLY A 234 -9.28 21.66 -4.81
N ALA A 235 -7.96 21.81 -4.92
CA ALA A 235 -7.33 22.84 -5.75
C ALA A 235 -7.32 22.51 -7.25
N GLN A 236 -7.44 21.23 -7.58
CA GLN A 236 -7.53 20.74 -8.95
C GLN A 236 -8.63 19.71 -9.05
N THR A 237 -9.45 19.81 -10.10
CA THR A 237 -10.51 18.85 -10.41
C THR A 237 -10.31 18.25 -11.80
N TYR A 238 -10.87 17.07 -12.00
CA TYR A 238 -10.84 16.36 -13.28
C TYR A 238 -12.24 15.90 -13.63
N PRO A 239 -12.65 15.92 -14.90
CA PRO A 239 -13.95 15.39 -15.30
C PRO A 239 -14.00 13.88 -15.04
N SER A 240 -15.12 13.42 -14.50
CA SER A 240 -15.36 11.99 -14.35
C SER A 240 -15.48 11.33 -15.72
N PRO A 241 -14.98 10.09 -15.91
CA PRO A 241 -15.23 9.34 -17.14
C PRO A 241 -16.73 9.18 -17.38
N PRO A 242 -17.19 9.14 -18.66
CA PRO A 242 -18.59 8.95 -18.97
C PRO A 242 -19.21 7.74 -18.27
N GLY A 243 -20.33 7.94 -17.57
CA GLY A 243 -21.03 6.87 -16.84
C GLY A 243 -20.40 6.47 -15.51
N ALA A 244 -19.32 7.11 -15.09
CA ALA A 244 -18.68 6.86 -13.81
C ALA A 244 -19.01 7.96 -12.79
N THR A 245 -19.38 7.54 -11.57
CA THR A 245 -19.54 8.44 -10.43
C THR A 245 -18.64 7.94 -9.32
N PRO A 246 -17.74 8.79 -8.76
CA PRO A 246 -16.90 8.41 -7.64
C PRO A 246 -17.72 7.91 -6.44
N TYR A 247 -17.23 6.91 -5.74
CA TYR A 247 -17.87 6.35 -4.56
C TYR A 247 -16.85 6.24 -3.41
N PRO A 248 -17.16 6.82 -2.23
CA PRO A 248 -18.18 7.86 -1.98
C PRO A 248 -17.77 9.20 -2.61
N GLU A 249 -18.70 10.12 -2.77
CA GLU A 249 -18.43 11.43 -3.42
C GLU A 249 -17.38 12.27 -2.68
N SER A 250 -17.39 12.21 -1.35
CA SER A 250 -16.46 12.94 -0.49
C SER A 250 -15.95 12.05 0.64
N PRO A 251 -14.95 11.24 0.40
CA PRO A 251 -14.44 10.32 1.42
C PRO A 251 -13.70 11.08 2.53
N ALA A 252 -14.08 10.82 3.79
CA ALA A 252 -13.49 11.46 4.97
C ALA A 252 -12.00 11.14 5.17
N TRP A 253 -11.54 9.99 4.67
CA TRP A 253 -10.16 9.56 4.86
C TRP A 253 -9.13 10.44 4.14
N ILE A 254 -9.52 11.22 3.15
CA ILE A 254 -8.61 12.10 2.38
C ILE A 254 -7.94 13.15 3.29
N SER A 255 -8.71 13.80 4.16
CA SER A 255 -8.14 14.78 5.09
C SER A 255 -7.13 14.14 6.06
N LEU A 256 -7.39 12.91 6.47
CA LEU A 256 -6.50 12.15 7.34
C LEU A 256 -5.19 11.81 6.62
N CYS A 257 -5.26 11.40 5.36
CA CYS A 257 -4.07 11.16 4.53
C CYS A 257 -3.24 12.43 4.33
N LEU A 258 -3.88 13.59 4.14
CA LEU A 258 -3.19 14.87 4.06
C LEU A 258 -2.42 15.19 5.35
N ILE A 259 -3.03 14.97 6.51
CA ILE A 259 -2.38 15.18 7.82
C ILE A 259 -1.17 14.27 7.95
N VAL A 260 -1.32 13.00 7.62
CA VAL A 260 -0.23 12.01 7.72
C VAL A 260 0.90 12.34 6.76
N LEU A 261 0.59 12.79 5.55
CA LEU A 261 1.57 13.23 4.56
C LEU A 261 2.37 14.44 5.08
N LEU A 262 1.70 15.45 5.60
CA LEU A 262 2.34 16.65 6.16
C LEU A 262 3.24 16.29 7.36
N GLY A 263 2.73 15.51 8.30
CA GLY A 263 3.50 15.08 9.47
C GLY A 263 4.72 14.24 9.08
N SER A 264 4.57 13.35 8.10
CA SER A 264 5.67 12.53 7.59
C SER A 264 6.77 13.37 6.95
N TYR A 265 6.44 14.39 6.18
CA TYR A 265 7.42 15.28 5.56
C TYR A 265 8.10 16.20 6.57
N GLU A 266 7.34 16.71 7.55
CA GLU A 266 7.95 17.46 8.65
C GLU A 266 8.99 16.64 9.40
N LEU A 267 8.63 15.40 9.77
CA LEU A 267 9.50 14.50 10.55
C LEU A 267 10.74 14.09 9.74
N ASN A 268 10.56 13.62 8.52
CA ASN A 268 11.64 12.97 7.77
C ASN A 268 12.54 13.95 7.01
N TYR A 269 12.03 15.09 6.60
CA TYR A 269 12.82 16.13 5.91
C TYR A 269 13.23 17.30 6.79
N GLY A 270 12.77 17.31 8.05
CA GLY A 270 13.10 18.42 8.96
C GLY A 270 12.41 19.74 8.60
N PHE A 271 11.24 19.70 7.96
CA PHE A 271 10.44 20.89 7.65
C PHE A 271 9.70 21.36 8.90
N LYS A 272 10.43 21.91 9.84
CA LYS A 272 9.93 22.29 11.16
C LYS A 272 8.73 23.25 11.07
N GLY A 273 7.64 22.87 11.73
CA GLY A 273 6.41 23.65 11.78
C GLY A 273 5.51 23.46 10.55
N LEU A 274 5.83 22.54 9.65
CA LEU A 274 5.03 22.31 8.42
C LEU A 274 3.56 22.01 8.74
N LEU A 275 3.29 21.07 9.63
CA LEU A 275 1.91 20.67 9.94
C LEU A 275 1.09 21.84 10.48
N GLU A 276 1.66 22.61 11.41
CA GLU A 276 1.00 23.79 11.96
C GLU A 276 0.77 24.87 10.91
N ASN A 277 1.77 25.17 10.07
CA ASN A 277 1.68 26.23 9.08
C ASN A 277 0.80 25.88 7.87
N ALA A 278 0.68 24.59 7.53
CA ALA A 278 -0.12 24.14 6.41
C ALA A 278 -1.61 24.00 6.75
N VAL A 279 -1.93 23.63 7.97
CA VAL A 279 -3.30 23.34 8.40
C VAL A 279 -4.02 24.63 8.81
N ALA A 280 -5.27 24.78 8.36
CA ALA A 280 -6.13 25.90 8.74
C ALA A 280 -6.30 25.94 10.27
N PRO A 281 -6.33 27.15 10.89
CA PRO A 281 -6.29 27.30 12.35
C PRO A 281 -7.32 26.49 13.12
N GLN A 282 -8.55 26.36 12.60
CA GLN A 282 -9.63 25.62 13.22
C GLN A 282 -9.38 24.11 13.31
N PHE A 283 -8.45 23.57 12.51
CA PHE A 283 -8.14 22.14 12.47
C PHE A 283 -6.78 21.78 13.07
N ARG A 284 -6.00 22.76 13.51
CA ARG A 284 -4.62 22.54 13.99
C ARG A 284 -4.54 21.60 15.18
N ALA A 285 -5.43 21.77 16.16
CA ALA A 285 -5.45 20.91 17.35
C ALA A 285 -5.77 19.46 16.97
N PHE A 286 -6.78 19.25 16.13
CA PHE A 286 -7.13 17.92 15.62
C PHE A 286 -5.98 17.31 14.83
N ALA A 287 -5.39 18.04 13.89
CA ALA A 287 -4.31 17.54 13.05
C ALA A 287 -3.07 17.12 13.85
N ALA A 288 -2.67 17.94 14.83
CA ALA A 288 -1.55 17.62 15.70
C ALA A 288 -1.79 16.37 16.54
N ARG A 289 -2.98 16.21 17.08
CA ARG A 289 -3.37 15.02 17.84
C ARG A 289 -3.45 13.79 16.96
N TYR A 290 -4.12 13.91 15.81
CA TYR A 290 -4.29 12.80 14.87
C TYR A 290 -2.95 12.26 14.34
N TRP A 291 -2.03 13.14 13.99
CA TRP A 291 -0.69 12.74 13.56
C TRP A 291 0.04 11.89 14.61
N LYS A 292 -0.15 12.19 15.88
CA LYS A 292 0.51 11.49 17.00
C LYS A 292 -0.17 10.17 17.35
N THR A 293 -1.49 10.09 17.22
CA THR A 293 -2.29 9.03 17.85
C THR A 293 -3.16 8.22 16.90
N TYR A 294 -3.42 8.73 15.69
CA TYR A 294 -4.49 8.25 14.80
C TYR A 294 -5.88 8.20 15.46
N ASP A 295 -6.09 8.93 16.53
CA ASP A 295 -7.36 8.96 17.23
C ASP A 295 -8.34 9.90 16.50
N LEU A 296 -9.47 9.32 16.08
CA LEU A 296 -10.54 10.03 15.37
C LEU A 296 -11.53 10.75 16.29
N ARG A 297 -11.42 10.58 17.61
CA ARG A 297 -12.34 11.24 18.54
C ARG A 297 -12.16 12.74 18.50
N LEU A 298 -13.29 13.44 18.40
CA LEU A 298 -13.35 14.90 18.46
C LEU A 298 -13.80 15.33 19.85
N ASP A 299 -13.25 16.44 20.32
CA ASP A 299 -13.90 17.17 21.40
C ASP A 299 -15.22 17.75 20.87
N SER A 300 -16.25 17.89 21.73
CA SER A 300 -17.62 18.20 21.34
C SER A 300 -17.79 19.47 20.49
N ALA A 301 -16.81 20.33 20.42
CA ALA A 301 -16.82 21.59 19.65
C ALA A 301 -15.85 21.60 18.45
N GLU A 302 -15.07 20.51 18.23
CA GLU A 302 -14.11 20.45 17.12
C GLU A 302 -14.78 20.08 15.80
N PRO A 303 -14.55 20.84 14.72
CA PRO A 303 -15.01 20.44 13.40
C PRO A 303 -14.12 19.31 12.84
N PHE A 304 -14.71 18.39 12.09
CA PHE A 304 -13.96 17.39 11.32
C PHE A 304 -13.54 18.00 9.97
N PRO A 305 -12.25 17.97 9.59
CA PRO A 305 -11.81 18.54 8.33
C PRO A 305 -12.20 17.68 7.13
N SER A 306 -12.42 18.32 6.00
CA SER A 306 -12.45 17.69 4.68
C SER A 306 -11.13 17.94 3.94
N GLY A 307 -10.91 17.24 2.83
CA GLY A 307 -9.74 17.52 1.99
C GLY A 307 -9.71 18.96 1.49
N SER A 308 -10.86 19.52 1.13
CA SER A 308 -10.97 20.86 0.55
C SER A 308 -10.85 22.01 1.55
N ASN A 309 -10.98 21.78 2.85
CA ASN A 309 -10.90 22.84 3.87
C ASN A 309 -9.79 22.68 4.90
N LEU A 310 -9.04 21.60 4.84
CA LEU A 310 -7.98 21.32 5.82
C LEU A 310 -6.82 22.33 5.74
N LEU A 311 -6.38 22.64 4.53
CA LEU A 311 -5.20 23.48 4.31
C LEU A 311 -5.55 24.97 4.39
N VAL A 312 -4.57 25.79 4.78
CA VAL A 312 -4.75 27.24 4.78
C VAL A 312 -5.09 27.77 3.39
N PRO A 313 -5.91 28.82 3.27
CA PRO A 313 -6.13 29.48 1.98
C PRO A 313 -4.80 29.89 1.33
N GLY A 314 -4.68 29.70 0.03
CA GLY A 314 -3.45 30.04 -0.70
C GLY A 314 -2.26 29.09 -0.46
N PHE A 315 -2.49 27.92 0.11
CA PHE A 315 -1.41 26.94 0.38
C PHE A 315 -0.56 26.63 -0.86
N PHE A 316 -1.14 26.59 -2.03
CA PHE A 316 -0.45 26.30 -3.29
C PHE A 316 0.15 27.54 -3.98
N ASP A 317 -0.02 28.73 -3.42
CA ASP A 317 0.49 29.96 -3.99
C ASP A 317 2.00 30.08 -3.78
N ARG A 318 2.69 30.71 -4.76
CA ARG A 318 4.14 30.88 -4.70
C ARG A 318 4.63 31.71 -3.51
N PHE A 319 3.74 32.49 -2.88
CA PHE A 319 4.04 33.35 -1.72
C PHE A 319 3.61 32.75 -0.40
N THR A 320 3.38 31.45 -0.36
CA THR A 320 3.04 30.75 0.89
C THR A 320 4.25 30.69 1.84
N HIS A 321 4.01 30.21 3.06
CA HIS A 321 5.05 30.04 4.06
C HIS A 321 6.22 29.18 3.54
N GLU A 322 7.45 29.49 3.97
CA GLU A 322 8.68 28.83 3.49
C GLU A 322 8.63 27.30 3.62
N THR A 323 8.14 26.79 4.76
CA THR A 323 8.00 25.34 4.98
C THR A 323 6.99 24.72 4.02
N ASN A 324 5.90 25.41 3.71
CA ASN A 324 4.91 24.97 2.74
C ASN A 324 5.52 24.87 1.33
N SER A 325 6.32 25.87 0.96
CA SER A 325 7.02 25.88 -0.33
C SER A 325 8.07 24.78 -0.42
N ALA A 326 8.82 24.53 0.63
CA ALA A 326 9.80 23.43 0.72
C ALA A 326 9.09 22.07 0.57
N PHE A 327 7.98 21.88 1.27
CA PHE A 327 7.15 20.69 1.17
C PHE A 327 6.66 20.45 -0.27
N LEU A 328 6.10 21.46 -0.92
CA LEU A 328 5.58 21.34 -2.29
C LEU A 328 6.69 20.96 -3.29
N ARG A 329 7.89 21.52 -3.15
CA ARG A 329 9.04 21.13 -3.97
C ARG A 329 9.45 19.68 -3.73
N GLN A 330 9.48 19.24 -2.47
CA GLN A 330 9.86 17.86 -2.14
C GLN A 330 8.81 16.86 -2.62
N VAL A 331 7.53 17.16 -2.47
CA VAL A 331 6.45 16.30 -3.00
C VAL A 331 6.56 16.17 -4.51
N ALA A 332 6.84 17.25 -5.22
CA ALA A 332 7.05 17.22 -6.68
C ALA A 332 8.27 16.38 -7.07
N ALA A 333 9.32 16.38 -6.26
CA ALA A 333 10.51 15.55 -6.49
C ALA A 333 10.25 14.06 -6.20
N ASN A 334 9.32 13.75 -5.31
CA ASN A 334 8.99 12.38 -4.90
C ASN A 334 7.89 11.77 -5.80
N THR A 335 8.13 11.75 -7.09
CA THR A 335 7.20 11.13 -8.07
C THR A 335 7.69 9.75 -8.49
N ALA A 336 6.76 8.87 -8.87
CA ALA A 336 7.04 7.59 -9.52
C ALA A 336 6.73 7.62 -11.02
N THR A 337 6.27 8.75 -11.55
CA THR A 337 5.69 8.89 -12.89
C THR A 337 6.73 8.75 -14.01
N PHE A 338 7.91 9.33 -13.84
CA PHE A 338 8.88 9.50 -14.93
C PHE A 338 9.93 8.38 -14.93
N TRP A 339 9.47 7.18 -15.31
CA TRP A 339 10.33 6.00 -15.41
C TRP A 339 9.92 5.14 -16.60
N ARG A 340 10.90 4.69 -17.37
CA ARG A 340 10.70 3.72 -18.43
C ARG A 340 10.97 2.32 -17.88
N TYR A 341 9.94 1.48 -17.86
CA TYR A 341 10.03 0.13 -17.34
C TYR A 341 10.61 -0.83 -18.38
N ASP A 342 11.53 -1.68 -17.94
CA ASP A 342 12.13 -2.75 -18.73
C ASP A 342 11.64 -4.16 -18.34
N SER A 343 10.72 -4.23 -17.39
CA SER A 343 10.04 -5.45 -16.96
C SER A 343 8.52 -5.19 -16.93
N PRO A 344 7.68 -6.24 -17.13
CA PRO A 344 6.23 -6.04 -17.19
C PRO A 344 5.65 -5.40 -15.93
N ILE A 345 4.90 -4.32 -16.14
CA ILE A 345 4.13 -3.66 -15.09
C ILE A 345 2.72 -3.37 -15.59
N ARG A 346 1.73 -3.70 -14.76
CA ARG A 346 0.31 -3.52 -15.06
C ARG A 346 -0.34 -2.61 -14.03
N PHE A 347 -0.98 -1.54 -14.51
CA PHE A 347 -1.73 -0.58 -13.71
C PHE A 347 -3.21 -0.93 -13.76
N HIS A 348 -3.82 -1.19 -12.59
CA HIS A 348 -5.26 -1.36 -12.44
C HIS A 348 -5.88 -0.04 -12.01
N ILE A 349 -6.74 0.52 -12.85
CA ILE A 349 -7.29 1.86 -12.70
C ILE A 349 -8.80 1.77 -12.58
N GLY A 350 -9.34 2.16 -11.42
CA GLY A 350 -10.77 2.21 -11.19
C GLY A 350 -11.39 3.47 -11.81
N LEU A 351 -12.40 3.29 -12.68
CA LEU A 351 -13.03 4.43 -13.35
C LEU A 351 -13.92 5.27 -12.41
N ALA A 352 -14.32 4.72 -11.27
CA ALA A 352 -15.07 5.42 -10.23
C ALA A 352 -14.26 5.57 -8.92
N ASP A 353 -12.93 5.57 -9.01
CA ASP A 353 -12.05 5.70 -7.85
C ASP A 353 -12.17 7.12 -7.27
N GLU A 354 -12.64 7.20 -6.03
CA GLU A 354 -12.87 8.44 -5.29
C GLU A 354 -11.59 9.03 -4.71
N GLY A 355 -10.56 8.23 -4.53
CA GLY A 355 -9.30 8.64 -3.91
C GLY A 355 -8.22 8.98 -4.93
N LEU A 356 -8.06 8.14 -5.92
CA LEU A 356 -7.07 8.28 -6.99
C LEU A 356 -7.80 8.40 -8.32
N HIS A 357 -8.07 9.65 -8.72
CA HIS A 357 -8.78 9.89 -9.97
C HIS A 357 -8.10 9.17 -11.15
N PRO A 358 -8.86 8.52 -12.04
CA PRO A 358 -8.29 7.76 -13.18
C PRO A 358 -7.27 8.55 -14.01
N THR A 359 -7.48 9.85 -14.18
CA THR A 359 -6.55 10.74 -14.90
C THR A 359 -5.18 10.77 -14.22
N LEU A 360 -5.14 10.81 -12.90
CA LEU A 360 -3.88 10.81 -12.13
C LEU A 360 -3.24 9.43 -12.12
N ALA A 361 -4.04 8.40 -11.90
CA ALA A 361 -3.56 7.02 -11.88
C ALA A 361 -2.92 6.60 -13.22
N ALA A 362 -3.41 7.15 -14.34
CA ALA A 362 -2.92 6.84 -15.67
C ALA A 362 -1.63 7.59 -16.08
N ARG A 363 -1.18 8.59 -15.32
CA ARG A 363 -0.05 9.44 -15.74
C ARG A 363 1.27 8.69 -15.95
N ALA A 364 1.52 7.65 -15.18
CA ALA A 364 2.74 6.84 -15.32
C ALA A 364 2.79 6.05 -16.64
N LEU A 365 1.66 5.86 -17.32
CA LEU A 365 1.62 5.12 -18.58
C LEU A 365 2.37 5.83 -19.71
N ALA A 366 2.32 7.15 -19.75
CA ALA A 366 2.93 7.93 -20.82
C ALA A 366 4.48 7.79 -20.83
N ALA A 367 5.11 7.71 -19.67
CA ALA A 367 6.56 7.58 -19.53
C ALA A 367 7.02 6.12 -19.44
N GLY A 368 6.10 5.19 -19.14
CA GLY A 368 6.42 3.81 -18.75
C GLY A 368 6.99 2.93 -19.84
N GLY A 369 6.73 3.23 -21.10
CA GLY A 369 7.24 2.45 -22.23
C GLY A 369 6.40 1.18 -22.52
N PRO A 370 6.89 0.30 -23.43
CA PRO A 370 6.10 -0.82 -23.98
C PRO A 370 5.84 -1.96 -22.99
N GLN A 371 6.56 -2.03 -21.89
CA GLN A 371 6.31 -3.02 -20.82
C GLN A 371 5.17 -2.60 -19.89
N THR A 372 4.66 -1.41 -20.04
CA THR A 372 3.61 -0.84 -19.21
C THR A 372 2.24 -1.07 -19.84
N THR A 373 1.35 -1.71 -19.11
CA THR A 373 -0.04 -1.95 -19.52
C THR A 373 -1.02 -1.40 -18.50
N ALA A 374 -2.25 -1.14 -18.92
CA ALA A 374 -3.33 -0.68 -18.05
C ALA A 374 -4.55 -1.58 -18.18
N VAL A 375 -5.18 -1.83 -17.04
CA VAL A 375 -6.50 -2.46 -16.95
C VAL A 375 -7.45 -1.43 -16.36
N MET A 376 -8.42 -0.97 -17.15
CA MET A 376 -9.50 -0.11 -16.68
C MET A 376 -10.57 -0.99 -16.04
N VAL A 377 -10.87 -0.73 -14.77
CA VAL A 377 -11.88 -1.49 -14.04
C VAL A 377 -13.18 -0.68 -14.01
N PRO A 378 -14.19 -1.08 -14.81
CA PRO A 378 -15.44 -0.33 -14.91
C PRO A 378 -16.14 -0.23 -13.57
N GLN A 379 -16.67 0.96 -13.24
CA GLN A 379 -17.46 1.25 -12.05
C GLN A 379 -16.76 0.98 -10.71
N ALA A 380 -15.45 0.72 -10.72
CA ALA A 380 -14.71 0.39 -9.51
C ALA A 380 -14.37 1.62 -8.69
N SER A 381 -14.75 1.59 -7.41
CA SER A 381 -14.25 2.48 -6.38
C SER A 381 -12.77 2.18 -6.06
N HIS A 382 -12.18 2.94 -5.16
CA HIS A 382 -10.81 2.73 -4.69
C HIS A 382 -10.59 1.30 -4.17
N ARG A 383 -11.42 0.83 -3.23
CA ARG A 383 -11.35 -0.53 -2.69
C ARG A 383 -11.73 -1.59 -3.73
N ALA A 384 -12.78 -1.36 -4.50
CA ALA A 384 -13.22 -2.31 -5.51
C ALA A 384 -12.20 -2.53 -6.62
N THR A 385 -11.39 -1.52 -6.95
CA THR A 385 -10.27 -1.66 -7.89
C THR A 385 -9.25 -2.69 -7.40
N PHE A 386 -8.86 -2.58 -6.14
CA PHE A 386 -7.96 -3.55 -5.52
C PHE A 386 -8.57 -4.96 -5.51
N LEU A 387 -9.81 -5.09 -5.06
CA LEU A 387 -10.48 -6.38 -4.99
C LEU A 387 -10.56 -7.05 -6.37
N ALA A 388 -10.99 -6.30 -7.38
CA ALA A 388 -11.09 -6.80 -8.75
C ALA A 388 -9.74 -7.24 -9.31
N SER A 389 -8.66 -6.52 -8.99
CA SER A 389 -7.32 -6.90 -9.44
C SER A 389 -6.92 -8.30 -8.98
N LEU A 390 -7.39 -8.74 -7.82
CA LEU A 390 -7.07 -10.05 -7.24
C LEU A 390 -8.09 -11.15 -7.59
N TYR A 391 -9.39 -10.82 -7.61
CA TYR A 391 -10.48 -11.79 -7.71
C TYR A 391 -11.37 -11.60 -8.94
N GLY A 392 -11.10 -10.60 -9.77
CA GLY A 392 -11.93 -10.31 -10.93
C GLY A 392 -11.87 -11.38 -12.01
N SER A 393 -12.89 -11.38 -12.86
CA SER A 393 -12.91 -12.12 -14.11
C SER A 393 -12.49 -11.24 -15.29
N ALA A 394 -12.25 -11.84 -16.44
CA ALA A 394 -11.96 -11.11 -17.67
C ALA A 394 -13.03 -10.02 -17.95
N ALA A 395 -14.31 -10.32 -17.69
CA ALA A 395 -15.41 -9.36 -17.89
C ALA A 395 -15.28 -8.12 -16.98
N SER A 396 -14.91 -8.30 -15.70
CA SER A 396 -14.73 -7.18 -14.76
C SER A 396 -13.39 -6.44 -14.97
N LEU A 397 -12.46 -7.01 -15.73
CA LEU A 397 -11.13 -6.47 -15.98
C LEU A 397 -10.90 -6.11 -17.46
N SER A 398 -11.95 -5.77 -18.18
CA SER A 398 -11.88 -5.38 -19.60
C SER A 398 -11.16 -6.42 -20.49
N GLY A 399 -11.43 -7.70 -20.23
CA GLY A 399 -10.87 -8.80 -21.02
C GLY A 399 -9.50 -9.31 -20.55
N GLN A 400 -8.97 -8.77 -19.46
CA GLN A 400 -7.67 -9.20 -18.92
C GLN A 400 -7.83 -10.24 -17.81
N ASP A 401 -6.80 -11.02 -17.56
CA ASP A 401 -6.70 -11.89 -16.40
C ASP A 401 -6.48 -11.08 -15.14
N ASN A 402 -6.95 -11.57 -13.98
CA ASN A 402 -6.57 -11.01 -12.69
C ASN A 402 -5.09 -11.28 -12.38
N VAL A 403 -4.59 -10.66 -11.32
CA VAL A 403 -3.16 -10.70 -10.98
C VAL A 403 -2.68 -12.12 -10.68
N LEU A 404 -3.46 -12.92 -9.95
CA LEU A 404 -3.06 -14.32 -9.70
C LEU A 404 -2.96 -15.13 -10.99
N GLU A 405 -3.96 -15.05 -11.85
CA GLU A 405 -3.95 -15.76 -13.13
C GLU A 405 -2.77 -15.32 -13.99
N TRP A 406 -2.50 -14.02 -14.04
CA TRP A 406 -1.34 -13.48 -14.75
C TRP A 406 -0.02 -13.98 -14.15
N PHE A 407 0.17 -13.90 -12.84
CA PHE A 407 1.38 -14.37 -12.19
C PHE A 407 1.56 -15.88 -12.37
N ASN A 408 0.48 -16.65 -12.36
CA ASN A 408 0.54 -18.10 -12.60
C ASN A 408 1.08 -18.44 -14.00
N THR A 409 0.81 -17.63 -15.02
CA THR A 409 1.38 -17.84 -16.36
C THR A 409 2.89 -17.65 -16.40
N LEU A 410 3.44 -16.89 -15.47
CA LEU A 410 4.85 -16.52 -15.43
C LEU A 410 5.67 -17.24 -14.34
N ARG A 411 5.01 -17.92 -13.40
CA ARG A 411 5.71 -18.52 -12.24
C ARG A 411 6.62 -19.69 -12.60
N GLN A 412 6.44 -20.29 -13.75
CA GLN A 412 7.21 -21.44 -14.24
C GLN A 412 8.19 -21.09 -15.37
N LEU A 413 8.13 -19.84 -15.87
CA LEU A 413 9.06 -19.36 -16.86
C LEU A 413 10.41 -19.10 -16.18
N ARG A 414 11.45 -19.85 -16.58
CA ARG A 414 12.84 -19.69 -16.11
C ARG A 414 13.64 -18.84 -17.10
#